data_178bf19105bd925402080b4c7b650775
#
_entry.id   178bf19105bd925402080b4c7b650775
#
_cell.length_a   1.000
_cell.length_b   1.000
_cell.length_c   1.000
_cell.angle_alpha   90.00
_cell.angle_beta   90.00
_cell.angle_gamma   90.00
#
_symmetry.space_group_name_H-M   'P 1'
#
loop_
_entity.id
_entity.type
_entity.pdbx_description
1 polymer ?
#
loop_
_entity_poly.entity_id
_entity_poly.type
_entity_poly.pdbx_seq_one_letter_code
_entity_poly.pdbx_strand_id
1 'polypeptide(L)'
;MRDLLNKPINQKKILFDVIMKMVINMYYVGIDIGSTASKVVVLDDSKKEILFKKVMPTGWSSVETSKTIKEWLESNGVNEDNSKVVATGYGRVSVPFADKVVTEITCHAKGASFFNDTDMTIIDIGGQDTKAISYKNGMVEDFIMNDKCSAGTGKFLEVMANRLGVGLDEMFDLARTGKDVKISSMCTVFAETEIISLIGKGTPKEDIACGVINSIINKVKTLVHRLPATDYYFLTGGFSGNDYMTEHLSELLSATVETNENARFAGALGAAVLAR
;
A
#
# COMPACT_ATOMS: atom_id res chain seq x y z
N MET A 1 24.90 41.39 16.63
CA MET A 1 25.60 40.25 17.25
C MET A 1 25.91 40.44 18.74
N ARG A 2 26.24 41.65 19.23
CA ARG A 2 26.48 41.93 20.68
C ARG A 2 25.23 41.85 21.57
N ASP A 3 24.04 42.15 21.06
CA ASP A 3 22.77 42.09 21.83
C ASP A 3 22.23 40.72 22.12
N LEU A 4 22.70 39.69 21.38
CA LEU A 4 22.30 38.30 21.59
C LEU A 4 22.97 37.62 22.80
N LEU A 5 24.13 38.15 23.22
CA LEU A 5 24.93 37.57 24.31
C LEU A 5 24.40 37.93 25.71
N ASN A 6 23.60 39.00 25.82
CA ASN A 6 23.10 39.52 27.11
C ASN A 6 21.68 39.07 27.49
N LYS A 7 21.05 38.16 26.73
CA LYS A 7 19.73 37.64 27.08
C LYS A 7 19.82 36.56 28.16
N PRO A 8 18.84 36.50 29.10
CA PRO A 8 18.78 35.45 30.12
C PRO A 8 18.72 34.05 29.46
N ILE A 9 19.29 33.06 30.13
CA ILE A 9 19.48 31.68 29.61
C ILE A 9 18.21 31.08 29.05
N ASN A 10 17.05 31.36 29.67
CA ASN A 10 15.74 30.90 29.16
C ASN A 10 15.34 31.53 27.81
N GLN A 11 15.68 32.81 27.59
CA GLN A 11 15.40 33.46 26.31
C GLN A 11 16.34 32.99 25.19
N LYS A 12 17.58 32.64 25.55
CA LYS A 12 18.53 32.03 24.59
C LYS A 12 18.09 30.64 24.18
N LYS A 13 17.57 29.88 25.13
CA LYS A 13 17.02 28.53 24.84
C LYS A 13 15.78 28.60 23.95
N ILE A 14 14.83 29.50 24.28
CA ILE A 14 13.64 29.74 23.45
C ILE A 14 14.03 30.24 22.06
N LEU A 15 14.99 31.16 21.96
CA LEU A 15 15.44 31.67 20.67
C LEU A 15 16.22 30.62 19.88
N PHE A 16 17.01 29.78 20.55
CA PHE A 16 17.69 28.63 19.93
C PHE A 16 16.69 27.60 19.45
N ASP A 17 15.66 27.26 20.23
CA ASP A 17 14.58 26.35 19.84
C ASP A 17 13.72 26.93 18.69
N VAL A 18 13.53 28.26 18.65
CA VAL A 18 12.86 28.95 17.55
C VAL A 18 13.75 28.98 16.29
N ILE A 19 15.07 29.25 16.45
CA ILE A 19 16.02 29.22 15.34
C ILE A 19 16.24 27.80 14.86
N MET A 20 16.27 26.80 15.72
CA MET A 20 16.32 25.39 15.34
C MET A 20 15.03 24.92 14.66
N LYS A 21 13.86 25.50 15.00
CA LYS A 21 12.60 25.32 14.24
C LYS A 21 12.57 26.10 12.93
N MET A 22 13.44 27.12 12.77
CA MET A 22 13.68 27.85 11.51
C MET A 22 14.77 27.21 10.62
N VAL A 23 15.42 26.14 11.04
CA VAL A 23 16.14 25.26 10.12
C VAL A 23 15.06 24.70 9.21
N ILE A 24 15.09 25.07 7.95
CA ILE A 24 14.17 24.57 6.93
C ILE A 24 14.33 23.06 6.91
N ASN A 25 13.46 22.36 7.65
CA ASN A 25 13.40 20.92 7.58
C ASN A 25 12.89 20.58 6.18
N MET A 26 13.73 20.01 5.35
CA MET A 26 13.32 19.54 4.04
C MET A 26 12.45 18.30 4.23
N TYR A 27 11.25 18.33 3.69
CA TYR A 27 10.34 17.19 3.69
C TYR A 27 10.47 16.40 2.39
N TYR A 28 10.41 15.08 2.50
CA TYR A 28 10.38 14.21 1.33
C TYR A 28 9.02 13.56 1.22
N VAL A 29 8.30 13.92 0.17
CA VAL A 29 6.90 13.56 -0.03
C VAL A 29 6.78 12.52 -1.12
N GLY A 30 6.09 11.44 -0.81
CA GLY A 30 5.67 10.46 -1.80
C GLY A 30 4.16 10.42 -1.93
N ILE A 31 3.69 10.49 -3.17
CA ILE A 31 2.27 10.48 -3.51
C ILE A 31 2.00 9.29 -4.43
N ASP A 32 1.20 8.34 -3.96
CA ASP A 32 0.73 7.20 -4.74
C ASP A 32 -0.75 7.39 -5.05
N ILE A 33 -1.07 7.80 -6.27
CA ILE A 33 -2.45 7.90 -6.75
C ILE A 33 -2.82 6.58 -7.42
N GLY A 34 -3.31 5.63 -6.60
CA GLY A 34 -3.81 4.34 -7.08
C GLY A 34 -5.21 4.44 -7.70
N SER A 35 -5.68 3.35 -8.30
CA SER A 35 -7.00 3.29 -8.96
C SER A 35 -8.19 3.41 -7.99
N THR A 36 -8.04 2.93 -6.75
CA THR A 36 -9.12 2.92 -5.74
C THR A 36 -8.84 3.90 -4.61
N ALA A 37 -7.59 3.95 -4.13
CA ALA A 37 -7.19 4.79 -3.01
C ALA A 37 -5.85 5.46 -3.30
N SER A 38 -5.73 6.72 -2.89
CA SER A 38 -4.51 7.49 -2.93
C SER A 38 -3.86 7.52 -1.54
N LYS A 39 -2.54 7.41 -1.50
CA LYS A 39 -1.76 7.42 -0.27
C LYS A 39 -0.69 8.50 -0.38
N VAL A 40 -0.43 9.15 0.74
CA VAL A 40 0.61 10.16 0.88
C VAL A 40 1.46 9.80 2.09
N VAL A 41 2.77 9.92 1.93
CA VAL A 41 3.75 9.79 3.00
C VAL A 41 4.68 10.99 2.96
N VAL A 42 4.95 11.56 4.12
CA VAL A 42 5.93 12.63 4.32
C VAL A 42 7.00 12.12 5.26
N LEU A 43 8.23 12.08 4.79
CA LEU A 43 9.42 11.72 5.56
C LEU A 43 10.13 12.98 6.06
N ASP A 44 10.85 12.80 7.15
CA ASP A 44 11.79 13.79 7.70
C ASP A 44 13.00 14.02 6.78
N ASP A 45 13.85 14.96 7.14
CA ASP A 45 15.09 15.31 6.44
C ASP A 45 16.06 14.13 6.31
N SER A 46 16.10 13.25 7.31
CA SER A 46 16.92 12.03 7.27
C SER A 46 16.34 10.90 6.42
N LYS A 47 15.08 10.99 6.00
CA LYS A 47 14.29 9.96 5.33
C LYS A 47 14.13 8.65 6.12
N LYS A 48 14.18 8.73 7.43
CA LYS A 48 14.08 7.57 8.32
C LYS A 48 12.78 7.52 9.10
N GLU A 49 12.10 8.67 9.27
CA GLU A 49 10.88 8.79 10.06
C GLU A 49 9.70 9.23 9.19
N ILE A 50 8.58 8.56 9.37
CA ILE A 50 7.30 8.95 8.76
C ILE A 50 6.66 10.00 9.67
N LEU A 51 6.70 11.27 9.25
CA LEU A 51 6.11 12.38 9.99
C LEU A 51 4.60 12.46 9.80
N PHE A 52 4.15 12.30 8.56
CA PHE A 52 2.73 12.31 8.22
C PHE A 52 2.43 11.22 7.20
N LYS A 53 1.25 10.63 7.32
CA LYS A 53 0.70 9.71 6.33
C LYS A 53 -0.81 9.90 6.19
N LYS A 54 -1.33 9.75 4.99
CA LYS A 54 -2.75 9.83 4.71
C LYS A 54 -3.17 8.85 3.63
N VAL A 55 -4.35 8.26 3.82
CA VAL A 55 -5.05 7.50 2.78
C VAL A 55 -6.40 8.16 2.53
N MET A 56 -6.80 8.23 1.27
CA MET A 56 -8.09 8.76 0.85
C MET A 56 -8.58 8.02 -0.40
N PRO A 57 -9.89 7.97 -0.67
CA PRO A 57 -10.40 7.47 -1.94
C PRO A 57 -9.85 8.30 -3.10
N THR A 58 -9.46 7.66 -4.20
CA THR A 58 -9.06 8.39 -5.43
C THR A 58 -10.27 9.03 -6.12
N GLY A 59 -11.48 8.48 -5.90
CA GLY A 59 -12.67 8.96 -6.56
C GLY A 59 -12.61 8.75 -8.08
N TRP A 60 -13.33 9.61 -8.82
CA TRP A 60 -13.39 9.52 -10.28
C TRP A 60 -12.30 10.35 -10.98
N SER A 61 -11.67 11.30 -10.29
CA SER A 61 -10.71 12.25 -10.86
C SER A 61 -9.41 12.31 -10.07
N SER A 62 -8.34 11.77 -10.63
CA SER A 62 -6.98 11.89 -10.05
C SER A 62 -6.51 13.35 -9.96
N VAL A 63 -7.02 14.25 -10.81
CA VAL A 63 -6.70 15.68 -10.77
C VAL A 63 -7.29 16.34 -9.52
N GLU A 64 -8.55 16.05 -9.21
CA GLU A 64 -9.19 16.58 -7.99
C GLU A 64 -8.53 16.01 -6.73
N THR A 65 -8.22 14.72 -6.75
CA THR A 65 -7.49 14.08 -5.65
C THR A 65 -6.12 14.72 -5.43
N SER A 66 -5.40 15.05 -6.51
CA SER A 66 -4.12 15.75 -6.44
C SER A 66 -4.24 17.13 -5.77
N LYS A 67 -5.28 17.90 -6.06
CA LYS A 67 -5.57 19.19 -5.39
C LYS A 67 -5.82 19.00 -3.89
N THR A 68 -6.68 18.03 -3.54
CA THR A 68 -6.96 17.70 -2.13
C THR A 68 -5.69 17.28 -1.38
N ILE A 69 -4.78 16.55 -2.05
CA ILE A 69 -3.48 16.19 -1.47
C ILE A 69 -2.63 17.44 -1.23
N LYS A 70 -2.57 18.36 -2.20
CA LYS A 70 -1.81 19.62 -2.06
C LYS A 70 -2.31 20.44 -0.87
N GLU A 71 -3.62 20.66 -0.77
CA GLU A 71 -4.25 21.36 0.35
C GLU A 71 -3.94 20.69 1.70
N TRP A 72 -3.97 19.36 1.74
CA TRP A 72 -3.62 18.62 2.95
C TRP A 72 -2.14 18.78 3.32
N LEU A 73 -1.21 18.74 2.38
CA LEU A 73 0.21 18.99 2.61
C LEU A 73 0.44 20.40 3.16
N GLU A 74 -0.15 21.42 2.53
CA GLU A 74 -0.07 22.82 2.96
C GLU A 74 -0.63 23.03 4.38
N SER A 75 -1.73 22.35 4.72
CA SER A 75 -2.33 22.41 6.08
C SER A 75 -1.42 21.78 7.16
N ASN A 76 -0.47 20.93 6.76
CA ASN A 76 0.56 20.37 7.65
C ASN A 76 1.91 21.10 7.55
N GLY A 77 1.95 22.27 6.92
CA GLY A 77 3.16 23.08 6.78
C GLY A 77 4.16 22.59 5.74
N VAL A 78 3.74 21.66 4.86
CA VAL A 78 4.55 21.11 3.76
C VAL A 78 4.16 21.81 2.47
N ASN A 79 5.10 22.50 1.83
CA ASN A 79 4.87 23.27 0.60
C ASN A 79 6.04 23.13 -0.38
N GLU A 80 5.96 23.80 -1.52
CA GLU A 80 6.96 23.70 -2.60
C GLU A 80 8.36 24.22 -2.19
N ASP A 81 8.44 25.16 -1.22
CA ASP A 81 9.70 25.74 -0.77
C ASP A 81 10.49 24.81 0.18
N ASN A 82 9.78 23.95 0.92
CA ASN A 82 10.36 23.09 1.95
C ASN A 82 10.17 21.59 1.68
N SER A 83 9.80 21.19 0.48
CA SER A 83 9.61 19.78 0.16
C SER A 83 10.13 19.36 -1.20
N LYS A 84 10.43 18.07 -1.33
CA LYS A 84 10.67 17.36 -2.59
C LYS A 84 9.60 16.30 -2.77
N VAL A 85 8.92 16.33 -3.91
CA VAL A 85 7.72 15.52 -4.16
C VAL A 85 7.95 14.53 -5.29
N VAL A 86 7.71 13.25 -5.03
CA VAL A 86 7.66 12.21 -6.06
C VAL A 86 6.28 11.60 -6.14
N ALA A 87 5.73 11.53 -7.35
CA ALA A 87 4.45 10.90 -7.62
C ALA A 87 4.61 9.52 -8.27
N THR A 88 3.74 8.60 -7.87
CA THR A 88 3.63 7.24 -8.40
C THR A 88 2.17 6.79 -8.49
N GLY A 89 1.94 5.55 -8.89
CA GLY A 89 0.60 4.98 -9.06
C GLY A 89 0.00 5.28 -10.42
N TYR A 90 -1.25 4.89 -10.59
CA TYR A 90 -1.97 5.01 -11.85
C TYR A 90 -2.19 6.47 -12.25
N GLY A 91 -2.53 7.32 -11.27
CA GLY A 91 -2.78 8.74 -11.45
C GLY A 91 -1.56 9.65 -11.33
N ARG A 92 -0.32 9.11 -11.30
CA ARG A 92 0.92 9.86 -11.07
C ARG A 92 1.12 11.07 -11.97
N VAL A 93 0.60 11.02 -13.20
CA VAL A 93 0.71 12.14 -14.17
C VAL A 93 -0.22 13.31 -13.84
N SER A 94 -1.16 13.12 -12.92
CA SER A 94 -2.12 14.13 -12.47
C SER A 94 -1.63 14.96 -11.27
N VAL A 95 -0.34 14.85 -10.91
CA VAL A 95 0.27 15.60 -9.78
C VAL A 95 1.22 16.67 -10.35
N PRO A 96 0.72 17.86 -10.71
CA PRO A 96 1.50 18.87 -11.41
C PRO A 96 2.61 19.51 -10.56
N PHE A 97 2.55 19.39 -9.24
CA PHE A 97 3.55 19.89 -8.29
C PHE A 97 4.58 18.82 -7.90
N ALA A 98 4.56 17.65 -8.52
CA ALA A 98 5.60 16.64 -8.29
C ALA A 98 6.90 17.01 -9.04
N ASP A 99 8.02 17.01 -8.33
CA ASP A 99 9.36 17.20 -8.93
C ASP A 99 9.72 16.05 -9.88
N LYS A 100 9.20 14.84 -9.61
CA LYS A 100 9.50 13.65 -10.38
C LYS A 100 8.34 12.65 -10.35
N VAL A 101 8.21 11.90 -11.45
CA VAL A 101 7.30 10.75 -11.56
C VAL A 101 8.13 9.48 -11.65
N VAL A 102 7.79 8.48 -10.83
CA VAL A 102 8.47 7.17 -10.78
C VAL A 102 7.45 6.05 -10.93
N THR A 103 7.87 4.92 -11.51
CA THR A 103 6.99 3.77 -11.72
C THR A 103 6.59 3.15 -10.38
N GLU A 104 5.37 2.64 -10.32
CA GLU A 104 4.80 2.01 -9.14
C GLU A 104 5.64 0.81 -8.66
N ILE A 105 6.12 -0.02 -9.58
CA ILE A 105 7.00 -1.17 -9.28
C ILE A 105 8.25 -0.73 -8.50
N THR A 106 8.93 0.31 -8.99
CA THR A 106 10.14 0.84 -8.33
C THR A 106 9.82 1.41 -6.95
N CYS A 107 8.69 2.12 -6.83
CA CYS A 107 8.27 2.71 -5.55
C CYS A 107 7.88 1.62 -4.54
N HIS A 108 7.10 0.61 -4.92
CA HIS A 108 6.77 -0.50 -4.02
C HIS A 108 8.01 -1.25 -3.54
N ALA A 109 8.98 -1.51 -4.43
CA ALA A 109 10.25 -2.13 -4.06
C ALA A 109 11.03 -1.30 -3.03
N LYS A 110 11.17 0.00 -3.27
CA LYS A 110 11.86 0.91 -2.32
C LYS A 110 11.09 1.11 -1.02
N GLY A 111 9.76 1.07 -1.05
CA GLY A 111 8.94 1.15 0.15
C GLY A 111 9.01 -0.11 0.99
N ALA A 112 9.03 -1.29 0.38
CA ALA A 112 9.23 -2.56 1.08
C ALA A 112 10.64 -2.63 1.69
N SER A 113 11.68 -2.23 0.96
CA SER A 113 13.07 -2.22 1.45
C SER A 113 13.30 -1.22 2.60
N PHE A 114 12.44 -0.23 2.77
CA PHE A 114 12.48 0.65 3.94
C PHE A 114 12.21 -0.10 5.25
N PHE A 115 11.36 -1.11 5.22
CA PHE A 115 11.02 -1.92 6.39
C PHE A 115 12.03 -3.06 6.61
N ASN A 116 12.49 -3.67 5.52
CA ASN A 116 13.45 -4.75 5.56
C ASN A 116 14.29 -4.75 4.27
N ASP A 117 15.56 -4.37 4.36
CA ASP A 117 16.46 -4.26 3.20
C ASP A 117 17.19 -5.59 2.94
N THR A 118 16.41 -6.63 2.65
CA THR A 118 16.90 -7.97 2.27
C THR A 118 16.35 -8.36 0.89
N ASP A 119 16.95 -9.36 0.29
CA ASP A 119 16.41 -9.99 -0.92
C ASP A 119 15.04 -10.60 -0.62
N MET A 120 14.02 -10.24 -1.41
CA MET A 120 12.64 -10.67 -1.17
C MET A 120 11.81 -10.69 -2.45
N THR A 121 10.69 -11.40 -2.42
CA THR A 121 9.59 -11.15 -3.36
C THR A 121 8.49 -10.34 -2.68
N ILE A 122 8.18 -9.18 -3.20
CA ILE A 122 7.12 -8.32 -2.72
C ILE A 122 5.82 -8.75 -3.39
N ILE A 123 4.80 -8.99 -2.58
CA ILE A 123 3.43 -9.27 -3.03
C ILE A 123 2.60 -8.02 -2.76
N ASP A 124 2.16 -7.33 -3.81
CA ASP A 124 1.28 -6.18 -3.68
C ASP A 124 -0.13 -6.55 -4.17
N ILE A 125 -1.10 -6.55 -3.24
CA ILE A 125 -2.50 -6.78 -3.59
C ILE A 125 -3.20 -5.42 -3.60
N GLY A 126 -3.29 -4.85 -4.80
CA GLY A 126 -3.95 -3.59 -5.07
C GLY A 126 -5.47 -3.71 -5.21
N GLY A 127 -6.13 -2.56 -5.42
CA GLY A 127 -7.58 -2.52 -5.63
C GLY A 127 -7.99 -3.17 -6.95
N GLN A 128 -7.27 -2.93 -8.04
CA GLN A 128 -7.61 -3.45 -9.38
C GLN A 128 -6.51 -4.30 -10.02
N ASP A 129 -5.37 -4.42 -9.39
CA ASP A 129 -4.25 -5.22 -9.86
C ASP A 129 -3.56 -5.96 -8.71
N THR A 130 -2.73 -6.91 -9.04
CA THR A 130 -1.88 -7.62 -8.08
C THR A 130 -0.52 -7.80 -8.71
N LYS A 131 0.53 -7.51 -7.95
CA LYS A 131 1.91 -7.56 -8.42
C LYS A 131 2.75 -8.50 -7.56
N ALA A 132 3.66 -9.20 -8.19
CA ALA A 132 4.77 -9.88 -7.56
C ALA A 132 6.06 -9.25 -8.10
N ILE A 133 6.95 -8.78 -7.21
CA ILE A 133 8.16 -8.03 -7.56
C ILE A 133 9.35 -8.74 -6.92
N SER A 134 10.27 -9.26 -7.73
CA SER A 134 11.57 -9.79 -7.27
C SER A 134 12.50 -8.62 -6.99
N TYR A 135 12.89 -8.48 -5.72
CA TYR A 135 13.83 -7.46 -5.26
C TYR A 135 15.09 -8.14 -4.75
N LYS A 136 16.23 -7.85 -5.39
CA LYS A 136 17.53 -8.42 -5.05
C LYS A 136 18.62 -7.39 -5.17
N ASN A 137 19.60 -7.47 -4.27
CA ASN A 137 20.77 -6.56 -4.28
C ASN A 137 20.39 -5.08 -4.35
N GLY A 138 19.31 -4.66 -3.67
CA GLY A 138 18.86 -3.27 -3.64
C GLY A 138 18.08 -2.80 -4.87
N MET A 139 17.73 -3.69 -5.80
CA MET A 139 17.09 -3.37 -7.07
C MET A 139 15.94 -4.33 -7.42
N VAL A 140 15.04 -3.86 -8.25
CA VAL A 140 14.04 -4.73 -8.91
C VAL A 140 14.74 -5.55 -9.98
N GLU A 141 14.72 -6.89 -9.83
CA GLU A 141 15.27 -7.83 -10.81
C GLU A 141 14.23 -8.19 -11.87
N ASP A 142 13.01 -8.51 -11.45
CA ASP A 142 11.90 -8.90 -12.31
C ASP A 142 10.57 -8.60 -11.63
N PHE A 143 9.49 -8.57 -12.38
CA PHE A 143 8.15 -8.44 -11.84
C PHE A 143 7.09 -9.05 -12.73
N ILE A 144 6.01 -9.46 -12.12
CA ILE A 144 4.81 -9.95 -12.82
C ILE A 144 3.59 -9.24 -12.25
N MET A 145 2.66 -8.91 -13.12
CA MET A 145 1.45 -8.19 -12.75
C MET A 145 0.21 -8.85 -13.35
N ASN A 146 -0.85 -8.90 -12.56
CA ASN A 146 -2.21 -9.14 -13.03
C ASN A 146 -2.98 -7.82 -13.01
N ASP A 147 -3.09 -7.16 -14.14
CA ASP A 147 -3.78 -5.88 -14.36
C ASP A 147 -4.96 -5.99 -15.34
N LYS A 148 -5.22 -7.17 -15.88
CA LYS A 148 -6.27 -7.41 -16.87
C LYS A 148 -7.52 -8.07 -16.31
N CYS A 149 -7.40 -8.67 -15.11
CA CYS A 149 -8.49 -9.43 -14.51
C CYS A 149 -8.63 -9.09 -13.03
N SER A 150 -9.83 -8.70 -12.59
CA SER A 150 -10.10 -8.39 -11.19
C SER A 150 -10.02 -9.61 -10.27
N ALA A 151 -10.10 -10.83 -10.80
CA ALA A 151 -9.89 -12.04 -10.01
C ALA A 151 -8.45 -12.06 -9.44
N GLY A 152 -8.35 -12.15 -8.13
CA GLY A 152 -7.08 -12.05 -7.41
C GLY A 152 -6.70 -10.63 -6.97
N THR A 153 -7.63 -9.67 -7.01
CA THR A 153 -7.43 -8.28 -6.60
C THR A 153 -8.43 -7.87 -5.52
N GLY A 154 -8.23 -6.72 -4.90
CA GLY A 154 -9.17 -6.16 -3.92
C GLY A 154 -10.58 -6.00 -4.46
N LYS A 155 -10.73 -5.66 -5.74
CA LYS A 155 -12.05 -5.50 -6.39
C LYS A 155 -12.86 -6.81 -6.40
N PHE A 156 -12.20 -7.94 -6.56
CA PHE A 156 -12.85 -9.24 -6.45
C PHE A 156 -13.43 -9.42 -5.04
N LEU A 157 -12.65 -9.17 -3.99
CA LEU A 157 -13.13 -9.28 -2.61
C LEU A 157 -14.28 -8.33 -2.31
N GLU A 158 -14.20 -7.07 -2.77
CA GLU A 158 -15.30 -6.11 -2.60
C GLU A 158 -16.61 -6.60 -3.23
N VAL A 159 -16.56 -7.14 -4.46
CA VAL A 159 -17.75 -7.66 -5.15
C VAL A 159 -18.35 -8.84 -4.37
N MET A 160 -17.49 -9.76 -3.90
CA MET A 160 -17.94 -10.95 -3.17
C MET A 160 -18.46 -10.60 -1.77
N ALA A 161 -17.82 -9.69 -1.06
CA ALA A 161 -18.30 -9.18 0.24
C ALA A 161 -19.67 -8.51 0.11
N ASN A 162 -19.84 -7.64 -0.89
CA ASN A 162 -21.13 -7.02 -1.19
C ASN A 162 -22.22 -8.07 -1.50
N ARG A 163 -21.87 -9.13 -2.21
CA ARG A 163 -22.82 -10.22 -2.53
C ARG A 163 -23.23 -11.00 -1.27
N LEU A 164 -22.30 -11.18 -0.31
CA LEU A 164 -22.58 -11.78 0.99
C LEU A 164 -23.30 -10.83 1.95
N GLY A 165 -23.41 -9.54 1.61
CA GLY A 165 -23.99 -8.50 2.46
C GLY A 165 -23.15 -8.20 3.71
N VAL A 166 -21.80 -8.20 3.56
CA VAL A 166 -20.83 -7.95 4.64
C VAL A 166 -19.76 -6.95 4.21
N GLY A 167 -19.08 -6.37 5.21
CA GLY A 167 -17.84 -5.61 4.97
C GLY A 167 -16.64 -6.54 4.71
N LEU A 168 -15.53 -5.97 4.23
CA LEU A 168 -14.31 -6.75 3.98
C LEU A 168 -13.76 -7.37 5.27
N ASP A 169 -13.69 -6.59 6.36
CA ASP A 169 -13.16 -7.08 7.64
C ASP A 169 -14.03 -8.22 8.17
N GLU A 170 -15.36 -8.05 8.15
CA GLU A 170 -16.32 -9.11 8.54
C GLU A 170 -16.17 -10.36 7.66
N MET A 171 -15.87 -10.21 6.36
CA MET A 171 -15.65 -11.36 5.49
C MET A 171 -14.40 -12.15 5.89
N PHE A 172 -13.33 -11.49 6.32
CA PHE A 172 -12.16 -12.18 6.87
C PHE A 172 -12.44 -12.86 8.19
N ASP A 173 -13.23 -12.23 9.08
CA ASP A 173 -13.62 -12.83 10.36
C ASP A 173 -14.48 -14.10 10.15
N LEU A 174 -15.43 -14.05 9.22
CA LEU A 174 -16.21 -15.22 8.81
C LEU A 174 -15.32 -16.34 8.28
N ALA A 175 -14.37 -16.00 7.38
CA ALA A 175 -13.49 -16.99 6.77
C ALA A 175 -12.65 -17.77 7.78
N ARG A 176 -12.28 -17.17 8.92
CA ARG A 176 -11.54 -17.85 10.01
C ARG A 176 -12.26 -19.05 10.60
N THR A 177 -13.58 -19.06 10.58
CA THR A 177 -14.42 -20.12 11.15
C THR A 177 -15.03 -21.03 10.09
N GLY A 178 -14.95 -20.64 8.82
CA GLY A 178 -15.52 -21.35 7.69
C GLY A 178 -14.71 -22.56 7.25
N LYS A 179 -15.38 -23.48 6.58
CA LYS A 179 -14.75 -24.59 5.87
C LYS A 179 -14.53 -24.18 4.41
N ASP A 180 -13.44 -24.62 3.83
CA ASP A 180 -13.13 -24.30 2.44
C ASP A 180 -14.17 -24.87 1.48
N VAL A 181 -14.87 -23.99 0.80
CA VAL A 181 -15.78 -24.31 -0.32
C VAL A 181 -15.10 -23.87 -1.61
N LYS A 182 -14.89 -24.82 -2.50
CA LYS A 182 -14.20 -24.54 -3.77
C LYS A 182 -15.01 -23.56 -4.60
N ILE A 183 -14.43 -22.37 -4.85
CA ILE A 183 -14.89 -21.43 -5.85
C ILE A 183 -14.12 -21.75 -7.14
N SER A 184 -14.81 -22.32 -8.13
CA SER A 184 -14.21 -22.87 -9.33
C SER A 184 -13.99 -21.80 -10.40
N SER A 185 -14.79 -20.76 -10.39
CA SER A 185 -14.82 -19.73 -11.42
C SER A 185 -13.65 -18.76 -11.29
N MET A 186 -12.88 -18.63 -12.37
CA MET A 186 -11.75 -17.70 -12.44
C MET A 186 -12.16 -16.26 -12.77
N CYS A 187 -13.34 -16.06 -13.34
CA CYS A 187 -13.88 -14.75 -13.69
C CYS A 187 -14.79 -14.25 -12.57
N THR A 188 -14.64 -12.99 -12.16
CA THR A 188 -15.43 -12.37 -11.10
C THR A 188 -16.94 -12.48 -11.34
N VAL A 189 -17.40 -12.32 -12.58
CA VAL A 189 -18.83 -12.42 -12.94
C VAL A 189 -19.36 -13.84 -12.72
N PHE A 190 -18.60 -14.85 -13.13
CA PHE A 190 -19.02 -16.25 -12.93
C PHE A 190 -18.87 -16.69 -11.48
N ALA A 191 -17.83 -16.22 -10.75
CA ALA A 191 -17.69 -16.47 -9.33
C ALA A 191 -18.86 -15.87 -8.54
N GLU A 192 -19.32 -14.67 -8.90
CA GLU A 192 -20.50 -14.06 -8.30
C GLU A 192 -21.75 -14.94 -8.50
N THR A 193 -21.96 -15.49 -9.70
CA THR A 193 -23.07 -16.42 -9.99
C THR A 193 -22.94 -17.71 -9.18
N GLU A 194 -21.71 -18.23 -9.04
CA GLU A 194 -21.44 -19.44 -8.24
C GLU A 194 -21.77 -19.21 -6.76
N ILE A 195 -21.40 -18.06 -6.19
CA ILE A 195 -21.75 -17.68 -4.83
C ILE A 195 -23.26 -17.58 -4.63
N ILE A 196 -23.99 -16.97 -5.58
CA ILE A 196 -25.46 -16.93 -5.52
C ILE A 196 -26.05 -18.35 -5.48
N SER A 197 -25.47 -19.26 -6.27
CA SER A 197 -25.89 -20.67 -6.25
C SER A 197 -25.61 -21.36 -4.92
N LEU A 198 -24.46 -21.10 -4.29
CA LEU A 198 -24.09 -21.62 -2.97
C LEU A 198 -25.05 -21.09 -1.89
N ILE A 199 -25.36 -19.79 -1.90
CA ILE A 199 -26.35 -19.18 -1.00
C ILE A 199 -27.71 -19.86 -1.17
N GLY A 200 -28.17 -20.07 -2.43
CA GLY A 200 -29.44 -20.73 -2.73
C GLY A 200 -29.48 -22.20 -2.27
N LYS A 201 -28.35 -22.86 -2.14
CA LYS A 201 -28.22 -24.22 -1.57
C LYS A 201 -28.14 -24.26 -0.05
N GLY A 202 -28.15 -23.10 0.61
CA GLY A 202 -28.03 -23.01 2.07
C GLY A 202 -26.61 -23.23 2.61
N THR A 203 -25.56 -23.04 1.76
CA THR A 203 -24.18 -23.11 2.23
C THR A 203 -23.94 -22.02 3.27
N PRO A 204 -23.29 -22.32 4.41
CA PRO A 204 -22.97 -21.34 5.45
C PRO A 204 -22.17 -20.15 4.88
N LYS A 205 -22.46 -18.96 5.39
CA LYS A 205 -21.81 -17.73 4.93
C LYS A 205 -20.30 -17.76 5.19
N GLU A 206 -19.90 -18.35 6.30
CA GLU A 206 -18.52 -18.56 6.73
C GLU A 206 -17.74 -19.41 5.72
N ASP A 207 -18.36 -20.49 5.25
CA ASP A 207 -17.75 -21.42 4.29
C ASP A 207 -17.56 -20.73 2.94
N ILE A 208 -18.54 -19.93 2.49
CA ILE A 208 -18.43 -19.16 1.27
C ILE A 208 -17.32 -18.10 1.39
N ALA A 209 -17.25 -17.39 2.51
CA ALA A 209 -16.21 -16.41 2.78
C ALA A 209 -14.80 -17.03 2.75
N CYS A 210 -14.63 -18.19 3.39
CA CYS A 210 -13.39 -18.97 3.36
C CYS A 210 -12.99 -19.33 1.92
N GLY A 211 -13.91 -19.90 1.13
CA GLY A 211 -13.65 -20.25 -0.27
C GLY A 211 -13.31 -19.06 -1.15
N VAL A 212 -13.94 -17.90 -0.93
CA VAL A 212 -13.62 -16.65 -1.66
C VAL A 212 -12.20 -16.20 -1.38
N ILE A 213 -11.80 -16.12 -0.11
CA ILE A 213 -10.45 -15.68 0.26
C ILE A 213 -9.41 -16.67 -0.24
N ASN A 214 -9.64 -17.98 -0.09
CA ASN A 214 -8.75 -19.01 -0.62
C ASN A 214 -8.59 -18.92 -2.13
N SER A 215 -9.62 -18.52 -2.86
CA SER A 215 -9.51 -18.33 -4.31
C SER A 215 -8.52 -17.21 -4.68
N ILE A 216 -8.48 -16.10 -3.93
CA ILE A 216 -7.49 -15.03 -4.10
C ILE A 216 -6.09 -15.52 -3.75
N ILE A 217 -5.92 -16.15 -2.60
CA ILE A 217 -4.63 -16.64 -2.13
C ILE A 217 -4.00 -17.60 -3.18
N ASN A 218 -4.82 -18.48 -3.74
CA ASN A 218 -4.40 -19.37 -4.82
C ASN A 218 -4.01 -18.62 -6.11
N LYS A 219 -4.69 -17.51 -6.42
CA LYS A 219 -4.32 -16.64 -7.55
C LYS A 219 -2.98 -15.94 -7.31
N VAL A 220 -2.78 -15.40 -6.11
CA VAL A 220 -1.51 -14.79 -5.72
C VAL A 220 -0.39 -15.81 -5.81
N LYS A 221 -0.57 -17.04 -5.27
CA LYS A 221 0.39 -18.13 -5.42
C LYS A 221 0.75 -18.38 -6.87
N THR A 222 -0.25 -18.51 -7.74
CA THR A 222 -0.04 -18.76 -9.17
C THR A 222 0.75 -17.63 -9.83
N LEU A 223 0.56 -16.37 -9.40
CA LEU A 223 1.30 -15.23 -9.90
C LEU A 223 2.75 -15.29 -9.44
N VAL A 224 2.96 -15.48 -8.14
CA VAL A 224 4.28 -15.52 -7.48
C VAL A 224 5.15 -16.65 -8.04
N HIS A 225 4.60 -17.84 -8.29
CA HIS A 225 5.34 -19.00 -8.82
C HIS A 225 5.87 -18.79 -10.25
N ARG A 226 5.55 -17.69 -10.89
CA ARG A 226 6.14 -17.32 -12.19
C ARG A 226 7.46 -16.56 -12.04
N LEU A 227 7.79 -16.11 -10.82
CA LEU A 227 9.09 -15.57 -10.44
C LEU A 227 9.99 -16.66 -9.84
N PRO A 228 11.32 -16.46 -9.80
CA PRO A 228 12.20 -17.34 -9.08
C PRO A 228 11.77 -17.51 -7.61
N ALA A 229 11.88 -18.73 -7.09
CA ALA A 229 11.55 -19.03 -5.70
C ALA A 229 12.43 -18.21 -4.73
N THR A 230 11.86 -17.84 -3.61
CA THR A 230 12.52 -17.20 -2.47
C THR A 230 11.95 -17.76 -1.17
N ASP A 231 12.70 -17.67 -0.10
CA ASP A 231 12.25 -18.07 1.24
C ASP A 231 11.58 -16.93 2.00
N TYR A 232 11.63 -15.71 1.45
CA TYR A 232 11.12 -14.51 2.11
C TYR A 232 10.26 -13.68 1.19
N TYR A 233 9.04 -13.42 1.65
CA TYR A 233 8.04 -12.60 0.97
C TYR A 233 7.61 -11.43 1.85
N PHE A 234 7.30 -10.29 1.24
CA PHE A 234 6.79 -9.13 1.94
C PHE A 234 5.45 -8.67 1.34
N LEU A 235 4.38 -8.69 2.15
CA LEU A 235 3.04 -8.31 1.70
C LEU A 235 2.83 -6.80 1.83
N THR A 236 2.40 -6.17 0.74
CA THR A 236 2.00 -4.75 0.65
C THR A 236 0.57 -4.62 0.11
N GLY A 237 0.09 -3.39 -0.01
CA GLY A 237 -1.24 -3.12 -0.55
C GLY A 237 -2.35 -3.06 0.50
N GLY A 238 -3.58 -3.12 0.05
CA GLY A 238 -4.75 -2.87 0.89
C GLY A 238 -4.98 -3.88 2.01
N PHE A 239 -4.48 -5.10 1.85
CA PHE A 239 -4.66 -6.23 2.77
C PHE A 239 -3.42 -6.55 3.60
N SER A 240 -2.38 -5.71 3.54
CA SER A 240 -1.15 -5.93 4.29
C SER A 240 -1.32 -5.95 5.82
N GLY A 241 -2.35 -5.31 6.36
CA GLY A 241 -2.67 -5.36 7.79
C GLY A 241 -3.53 -6.53 8.23
N ASN A 242 -3.78 -7.52 7.36
CA ASN A 242 -4.66 -8.65 7.67
C ASN A 242 -3.84 -9.93 7.93
N ASP A 243 -3.83 -10.37 9.19
CA ASP A 243 -3.06 -11.54 9.63
C ASP A 243 -3.50 -12.83 8.94
N TYR A 244 -4.80 -12.98 8.63
CA TYR A 244 -5.30 -14.14 7.90
C TYR A 244 -4.63 -14.28 6.53
N MET A 245 -4.41 -13.16 5.83
CA MET A 245 -3.73 -13.17 4.52
C MET A 245 -2.27 -13.59 4.65
N THR A 246 -1.54 -13.06 5.63
CA THR A 246 -0.12 -13.39 5.81
C THR A 246 0.07 -14.85 6.26
N GLU A 247 -0.76 -15.33 7.18
CA GLU A 247 -0.75 -16.71 7.65
C GLU A 247 -0.99 -17.71 6.51
N HIS A 248 -2.09 -17.52 5.76
CA HIS A 248 -2.44 -18.46 4.69
C HIS A 248 -1.52 -18.36 3.46
N LEU A 249 -1.00 -17.17 3.16
CA LEU A 249 0.04 -17.04 2.14
C LEU A 249 1.32 -17.76 2.57
N SER A 250 1.74 -17.65 3.84
CA SER A 250 2.93 -18.34 4.36
C SER A 250 2.79 -19.86 4.27
N GLU A 251 1.65 -20.39 4.68
CA GLU A 251 1.34 -21.82 4.57
C GLU A 251 1.39 -22.29 3.11
N LEU A 252 0.71 -21.56 2.22
CA LEU A 252 0.56 -21.95 0.84
C LEU A 252 1.85 -21.83 0.02
N LEU A 253 2.71 -20.86 0.36
CA LEU A 253 4.02 -20.66 -0.26
C LEU A 253 5.11 -21.50 0.41
N SER A 254 4.83 -22.10 1.58
CA SER A 254 5.80 -22.81 2.41
C SER A 254 7.05 -21.96 2.71
N ALA A 255 6.82 -20.65 2.95
CA ALA A 255 7.86 -19.66 3.17
C ALA A 255 7.35 -18.55 4.09
N THR A 256 8.25 -17.73 4.61
CA THR A 256 7.88 -16.59 5.47
C THR A 256 7.24 -15.47 4.63
N VAL A 257 6.02 -15.08 4.99
CA VAL A 257 5.36 -13.87 4.46
C VAL A 257 5.24 -12.88 5.60
N GLU A 258 6.00 -11.80 5.53
CA GLU A 258 5.95 -10.72 6.52
C GLU A 258 5.21 -9.50 5.96
N THR A 259 4.86 -8.60 6.86
CA THR A 259 4.27 -7.31 6.56
C THR A 259 4.63 -6.29 7.62
N ASN A 260 4.14 -5.08 7.48
CA ASN A 260 4.29 -4.00 8.46
C ASN A 260 3.00 -3.19 8.53
N GLU A 261 2.69 -2.58 9.66
CA GLU A 261 1.50 -1.72 9.84
C GLU A 261 1.40 -0.58 8.82
N ASN A 262 2.55 -0.16 8.25
CA ASN A 262 2.65 0.87 7.23
C ASN A 262 2.81 0.29 5.81
N ALA A 263 2.80 -1.02 5.63
CA ALA A 263 3.05 -1.66 4.32
C ALA A 263 2.01 -1.29 3.25
N ARG A 264 0.79 -0.90 3.65
CA ARG A 264 -0.20 -0.34 2.72
C ARG A 264 0.24 0.96 2.05
N PHE A 265 1.23 1.66 2.63
CA PHE A 265 1.80 2.89 2.10
C PHE A 265 3.07 2.66 1.29
N ALA A 266 3.49 1.41 1.04
CA ALA A 266 4.78 1.09 0.41
C ALA A 266 5.03 1.87 -0.89
N GLY A 267 4.04 2.02 -1.78
CA GLY A 267 4.17 2.83 -2.99
C GLY A 267 4.51 4.29 -2.70
N ALA A 268 3.75 4.95 -1.82
CA ALA A 268 4.00 6.33 -1.42
C ALA A 268 5.31 6.46 -0.61
N LEU A 269 5.59 5.52 0.28
CA LEU A 269 6.82 5.51 1.08
C LEU A 269 8.07 5.41 0.18
N GLY A 270 8.06 4.49 -0.78
CA GLY A 270 9.16 4.36 -1.73
C GLY A 270 9.32 5.58 -2.62
N ALA A 271 8.22 6.23 -3.02
CA ALA A 271 8.25 7.52 -3.71
C ALA A 271 8.93 8.59 -2.85
N ALA A 272 8.58 8.70 -1.56
CA ALA A 272 9.21 9.64 -0.63
C ALA A 272 10.71 9.37 -0.44
N VAL A 273 11.13 8.11 -0.30
CA VAL A 273 12.56 7.72 -0.23
C VAL A 273 13.33 8.15 -1.49
N LEU A 274 12.68 8.08 -2.66
CA LEU A 274 13.27 8.43 -3.96
C LEU A 274 13.22 9.94 -4.26
N ALA A 275 12.53 10.75 -3.48
CA ALA A 275 12.50 12.21 -3.63
C ALA A 275 13.90 12.82 -3.36
N ARG A 276 14.34 13.76 -4.22
CA ARG A 276 15.69 14.37 -4.15
C ARG A 276 15.62 15.85 -4.45
#